data_d398aa3b8fd4d968c81b08de5c652faf
#
_entry.id   d398aa3b8fd4d968c81b08de5c652faf
#
_cell.length_a   1.000
_cell.length_b   1.000
_cell.length_c   1.000
_cell.angle_alpha   90.00
_cell.angle_beta   90.00
_cell.angle_gamma   90.00
#
_symmetry.space_group_name_H-M   'P 1'
#
loop_
_entity.id
_entity.type
_entity.pdbx_description
1 polymer ?
#
loop_
_entity_poly.entity_id
_entity_poly.type
_entity_poly.pdbx_seq_one_letter_code
_entity_poly.pdbx_strand_id
1 'polypeptide(L)'
;MLVVERSDPKESQATALLRASHALMQSLFPPEDNSFLSIEELCAPNVHFYIARRGARVLGTGALAVKLGYGEIKSMFVDPNARGQGVADALLRALHDLAR
;
A
#
# COMPACT_ATOMS: atom_id res chain seq x y z
N MET A 1 -3.00 -16.61 10.21
CA MET A 1 -4.13 -15.91 9.57
C MET A 1 -3.69 -14.56 9.01
N LEU A 2 -4.11 -14.26 7.79
CA LEU A 2 -3.81 -12.97 7.17
C LEU A 2 -4.78 -11.91 7.67
N VAL A 3 -4.26 -10.82 8.22
CA VAL A 3 -5.05 -9.72 8.74
C VAL A 3 -4.78 -8.47 7.92
N VAL A 4 -5.84 -7.81 7.45
CA VAL A 4 -5.74 -6.52 6.76
C VAL A 4 -6.28 -5.46 7.69
N GLU A 5 -5.48 -4.44 7.98
CA GLU A 5 -5.87 -3.40 8.92
C GLU A 5 -5.26 -2.05 8.56
N ARG A 6 -5.87 -1.01 9.09
CA ARG A 6 -5.34 0.34 8.94
C ARG A 6 -4.03 0.47 9.72
N SER A 7 -3.08 1.20 9.14
CA SER A 7 -1.76 1.37 9.75
C SER A 7 -1.19 2.74 9.43
N ASP A 8 -0.06 3.05 10.04
CA ASP A 8 0.69 4.27 9.81
C ASP A 8 1.75 4.00 8.74
N PRO A 9 1.80 4.79 7.64
CA PRO A 9 2.86 4.63 6.63
C PRO A 9 4.28 4.75 7.20
N LYS A 10 4.43 5.39 8.36
CA LYS A 10 5.73 5.58 9.02
C LYS A 10 6.12 4.42 9.95
N GLU A 11 5.25 3.41 10.11
CA GLU A 11 5.61 2.22 10.84
C GLU A 11 6.78 1.53 10.14
N SER A 12 7.73 0.96 10.92
CA SER A 12 9.02 0.51 10.37
C SER A 12 8.90 -0.52 9.24
N GLN A 13 8.05 -1.54 9.40
CA GLN A 13 7.88 -2.55 8.34
C GLN A 13 7.14 -1.99 7.13
N ALA A 14 6.13 -1.15 7.36
CA ALA A 14 5.40 -0.49 6.27
C ALA A 14 6.34 0.42 5.49
N THR A 15 7.15 1.22 6.18
CA THR A 15 8.14 2.09 5.54
C THR A 15 9.12 1.28 4.69
N ALA A 16 9.61 0.14 5.20
CA ALA A 16 10.55 -0.70 4.46
C ALA A 16 9.92 -1.20 3.16
N LEU A 17 8.66 -1.66 3.19
CA LEU A 17 7.96 -2.12 2.00
C LEU A 17 7.71 -0.97 1.02
N LEU A 18 7.30 0.20 1.51
CA LEU A 18 7.07 1.37 0.66
C LEU A 18 8.35 1.81 -0.03
N ARG A 19 9.48 1.82 0.67
CA ARG A 19 10.76 2.16 0.07
C ARG A 19 11.17 1.14 -0.99
N ALA A 20 10.95 -0.15 -0.74
CA ALA A 20 11.21 -1.20 -1.74
C ALA A 20 10.34 -1.01 -2.98
N SER A 21 9.07 -0.67 -2.80
CA SER A 21 8.15 -0.37 -3.90
C SER A 21 8.63 0.82 -4.72
N HIS A 22 9.00 1.92 -4.06
CA HIS A 22 9.47 3.12 -4.74
C HIS A 22 10.76 2.87 -5.51
N ALA A 23 11.70 2.11 -4.92
CA ALA A 23 12.95 1.74 -5.59
C ALA A 23 12.68 0.90 -6.84
N LEU A 24 11.73 -0.04 -6.76
CA LEU A 24 11.36 -0.86 -7.90
C LEU A 24 10.78 0.00 -9.04
N MET A 25 9.87 0.92 -8.70
CA MET A 25 9.28 1.82 -9.70
C MET A 25 10.35 2.70 -10.35
N GLN A 26 11.28 3.23 -9.56
CA GLN A 26 12.37 4.05 -10.08
C GLN A 26 13.30 3.26 -10.99
N SER A 27 13.46 1.95 -10.75
CA SER A 27 14.31 1.10 -11.60
C SER A 27 13.64 0.68 -12.89
N LEU A 28 12.30 0.65 -12.92
CA LEU A 28 11.54 0.17 -14.08
C LEU A 28 11.08 1.29 -15.01
N PHE A 29 10.92 2.50 -14.50
CA PHE A 29 10.35 3.62 -15.25
C PHE A 29 11.19 4.87 -15.09
N PRO A 30 11.24 5.75 -16.13
CA PRO A 30 11.91 7.05 -16.00
C PRO A 30 11.17 7.93 -14.98
N PRO A 31 11.84 8.93 -14.39
CA PRO A 31 11.24 9.76 -13.33
C PRO A 31 9.90 10.41 -13.72
N GLU A 32 9.72 10.80 -14.97
CA GLU A 32 8.48 11.42 -15.45
C GLU A 32 7.30 10.46 -15.47
N ASP A 33 7.54 9.15 -15.44
CA ASP A 33 6.49 8.15 -15.44
C ASP A 33 6.19 7.60 -14.03
N ASN A 34 6.90 8.06 -13.02
CA ASN A 34 6.66 7.66 -11.64
C ASN A 34 5.54 8.50 -11.03
N SER A 35 4.45 7.84 -10.63
CA SER A 35 3.27 8.53 -10.07
C SER A 35 2.86 7.95 -8.72
N PHE A 36 3.81 7.55 -7.92
CA PHE A 36 3.54 7.05 -6.57
C PHE A 36 3.51 8.20 -5.55
N LEU A 37 2.76 7.99 -4.46
CA LEU A 37 2.75 8.93 -3.34
C LEU A 37 3.97 8.70 -2.45
N SER A 38 4.57 9.78 -1.96
CA SER A 38 5.63 9.70 -0.96
C SER A 38 5.05 9.21 0.37
N ILE A 39 5.91 8.80 1.29
CA ILE A 39 5.47 8.38 2.64
C ILE A 39 4.74 9.54 3.33
N GLU A 40 5.22 10.77 3.18
CA GLU A 40 4.55 11.95 3.75
C GLU A 40 3.15 12.16 3.15
N GLU A 41 3.02 12.00 1.83
CA GLU A 41 1.73 12.14 1.15
C GLU A 41 0.74 11.05 1.57
N LEU A 42 1.22 9.86 1.87
CA LEU A 42 0.38 8.76 2.37
C LEU A 42 -0.19 9.05 3.77
N CYS A 43 0.41 9.97 4.51
CA CYS A 43 -0.08 10.38 5.82
C CYS A 43 -1.18 11.44 5.75
N ALA A 44 -1.56 11.91 4.56
CA ALA A 44 -2.59 12.95 4.41
C ALA A 44 -3.95 12.45 4.90
N PRO A 45 -4.81 13.35 5.43
CA PRO A 45 -6.11 12.95 5.98
C PRO A 45 -7.04 12.25 4.99
N ASN A 46 -6.91 12.53 3.70
CA ASN A 46 -7.74 11.91 2.67
C ASN A 46 -7.18 10.59 2.15
N VAL A 47 -6.08 10.11 2.72
CA VAL A 47 -5.47 8.83 2.35
C VAL A 47 -5.67 7.82 3.47
N HIS A 48 -6.28 6.69 3.13
CA HIS A 48 -6.49 5.58 4.06
C HIS A 48 -5.47 4.50 3.75
N PHE A 49 -4.49 4.34 4.63
CA PHE A 49 -3.38 3.42 4.43
C PHE A 49 -3.61 2.12 5.20
N TYR A 50 -3.47 1.00 4.51
CA TYR A 50 -3.68 -0.34 5.05
C TYR A 50 -2.46 -1.21 4.85
N ILE A 51 -2.29 -2.16 5.76
CA ILE A 51 -1.30 -3.23 5.64
C ILE A 51 -2.00 -4.58 5.70
N ALA A 52 -1.34 -5.59 5.13
CA ALA A 52 -1.70 -6.99 5.35
C ALA A 52 -0.57 -7.64 6.11
N ARG A 53 -0.89 -8.32 7.19
CA ARG A 53 0.11 -8.96 8.05
C ARG A 53 -0.29 -10.38 8.42
N ARG A 54 0.71 -11.18 8.71
CA ARG A 54 0.53 -12.51 9.31
C ARG A 54 1.34 -12.53 10.60
N GLY A 55 0.65 -12.60 11.75
CA GLY A 55 1.30 -12.37 13.03
C GLY A 55 1.89 -10.95 13.08
N ALA A 56 3.16 -10.83 13.45
CA ALA A 56 3.84 -9.54 13.53
C ALA A 56 4.51 -9.11 12.21
N ARG A 57 4.44 -9.94 11.18
CA ARG A 57 5.12 -9.65 9.91
C ARG A 57 4.18 -8.99 8.91
N VAL A 58 4.55 -7.81 8.46
CA VAL A 58 3.82 -7.09 7.42
C VAL A 58 4.25 -7.61 6.04
N LEU A 59 3.27 -8.07 5.26
CA LEU A 59 3.50 -8.73 3.97
C LEU A 59 3.14 -7.85 2.78
N GLY A 60 2.33 -6.81 2.99
CA GLY A 60 1.91 -5.96 1.88
C GLY A 60 1.32 -4.65 2.36
N THR A 61 1.22 -3.71 1.43
CA THR A 61 0.64 -2.39 1.66
C THR A 61 -0.40 -2.07 0.60
N GLY A 62 -1.29 -1.14 0.91
CA GLY A 62 -2.23 -0.58 -0.03
C GLY A 62 -2.86 0.67 0.55
N ALA A 63 -3.25 1.59 -0.29
CA ALA A 63 -3.86 2.83 0.16
C ALA A 63 -5.02 3.24 -0.74
N LEU A 64 -6.01 3.90 -0.14
CA LEU A 64 -7.10 4.53 -0.87
C LEU A 64 -6.99 6.04 -0.67
N ALA A 65 -6.73 6.76 -1.75
CA ALA A 65 -6.74 8.22 -1.75
C ALA A 65 -8.12 8.68 -2.18
N VAL A 66 -8.83 9.36 -1.28
CA VAL A 66 -10.19 9.84 -1.56
C VAL A 66 -10.11 11.18 -2.26
N LYS A 67 -10.65 11.23 -3.47
CA LYS A 67 -10.72 12.43 -4.29
C LYS A 67 -12.17 12.88 -4.37
N LEU A 68 -12.39 14.08 -4.92
CA LEU A 68 -13.73 14.59 -5.13
C LEU A 68 -14.47 13.70 -6.13
N GLY A 69 -15.48 12.95 -5.64
CA GLY A 69 -16.31 12.10 -6.46
C GLY A 69 -15.77 10.69 -6.73
N TYR A 70 -14.56 10.34 -6.26
CA TYR A 70 -14.00 9.00 -6.47
C TYR A 70 -12.88 8.68 -5.49
N GLY A 71 -12.52 7.40 -5.43
CA GLY A 71 -11.36 6.92 -4.69
C GLY A 71 -10.33 6.32 -5.64
N GLU A 72 -9.06 6.50 -5.32
CA GLU A 72 -7.97 5.99 -6.14
C GLU A 72 -7.06 5.09 -5.31
N ILE A 73 -6.83 3.86 -5.80
CA ILE A 73 -5.95 2.90 -5.11
C ILE A 73 -4.50 3.25 -5.45
N LYS A 74 -3.69 3.42 -4.40
CA LYS A 74 -2.28 3.78 -4.51
C LYS A 74 -1.41 2.86 -3.67
N SER A 75 -0.12 2.81 -4.00
CA SER A 75 0.91 2.16 -3.18
C SER A 75 0.64 0.68 -2.88
N MET A 76 0.03 -0.03 -3.83
CA MET A 76 -0.16 -1.48 -3.74
C MET A 76 1.17 -2.17 -3.93
N PHE A 77 1.63 -2.88 -2.92
CA PHE A 77 2.88 -3.62 -2.99
C PHE A 77 2.82 -4.83 -2.07
N VAL A 78 3.33 -5.95 -2.57
CA VAL A 78 3.43 -7.19 -1.80
C VAL A 78 4.90 -7.58 -1.72
N ASP A 79 5.35 -7.93 -0.49
CA ASP A 79 6.68 -8.46 -0.29
C ASP A 79 6.91 -9.61 -1.30
N PRO A 80 8.00 -9.59 -2.07
CA PRO A 80 8.25 -10.65 -3.05
C PRO A 80 8.23 -12.06 -2.45
N ASN A 81 8.59 -12.21 -1.18
CA ASN A 81 8.56 -13.50 -0.49
C ASN A 81 7.16 -13.96 -0.12
N ALA A 82 6.16 -13.09 -0.23
CA ALA A 82 4.77 -13.39 0.11
C ALA A 82 3.85 -13.45 -1.12
N ARG A 83 4.40 -13.37 -2.32
CA ARG A 83 3.60 -13.44 -3.54
C ARG A 83 2.96 -14.81 -3.68
N GLY A 84 1.74 -14.83 -4.26
CA GLY A 84 0.99 -16.07 -4.43
C GLY A 84 0.22 -16.51 -3.21
N GLN A 85 0.20 -15.72 -2.14
CA GLN A 85 -0.49 -16.03 -0.89
C GLN A 85 -1.79 -15.27 -0.69
N GLY A 86 -2.29 -14.58 -1.73
CA GLY A 86 -3.54 -13.83 -1.65
C GLY A 86 -3.45 -12.49 -0.94
N VAL A 87 -2.25 -11.97 -0.71
CA VAL A 87 -2.05 -10.71 0.02
C VAL A 87 -2.64 -9.52 -0.75
N ALA A 88 -2.33 -9.41 -2.04
CA ALA A 88 -2.85 -8.32 -2.87
C ALA A 88 -4.37 -8.37 -2.97
N ASP A 89 -4.94 -9.56 -3.14
CA ASP A 89 -6.39 -9.73 -3.23
C ASP A 89 -7.09 -9.30 -1.94
N ALA A 90 -6.53 -9.68 -0.78
CA ALA A 90 -7.08 -9.28 0.51
C ALA A 90 -7.06 -7.77 0.70
N LEU A 91 -5.96 -7.12 0.31
CA LEU A 91 -5.83 -5.66 0.37
C LEU A 91 -6.84 -4.98 -0.56
N LEU A 92 -6.97 -5.46 -1.80
CA LEU A 92 -7.93 -4.89 -2.75
C LEU A 92 -9.35 -5.00 -2.25
N ARG A 93 -9.74 -6.13 -1.66
CA ARG A 93 -11.08 -6.32 -1.09
C ARG A 93 -11.35 -5.31 0.02
N ALA A 94 -10.39 -5.13 0.93
CA ALA A 94 -10.54 -4.19 2.03
C ALA A 94 -10.69 -2.76 1.53
N LEU A 95 -9.88 -2.37 0.53
CA LEU A 95 -9.93 -1.02 -0.03
C LEU A 95 -11.22 -0.78 -0.82
N HIS A 96 -11.71 -1.78 -1.56
CA HIS A 96 -12.98 -1.68 -2.26
C HIS A 96 -14.14 -1.55 -1.27
N ASP A 97 -14.11 -2.31 -0.17
CA ASP A 97 -15.15 -2.21 0.85
C ASP A 97 -15.15 -0.83 1.50
N LEU A 98 -13.97 -0.27 1.73
CA LEU A 98 -13.84 1.08 2.28
C LEU A 98 -14.39 2.14 1.31
N ALA A 99 -14.24 1.93 0.01
CA ALA A 99 -14.66 2.90 -1.02
C ALA A 99 -16.17 2.93 -1.27
N ARG A 100 -16.90 1.95 -0.76
CA ARG A 100 -18.37 1.87 -0.96
C ARG A 100 -19.13 2.91 -0.15
#